data_523d8b2ee88070a684fa0250f155c5fc
#
_entry.id   523d8b2ee88070a684fa0250f155c5fc
#
_cell.length_a   1.000
_cell.length_b   1.000
_cell.length_c   1.000
_cell.angle_alpha   90.00
_cell.angle_beta   90.00
_cell.angle_gamma   90.00
#
_symmetry.space_group_name_H-M   'P 1'
#
loop_
_entity.id
_entity.type
_entity.pdbx_description
1 polymer ?
#
loop_
_entity_poly.entity_id
_entity_poly.type
_entity_poly.pdbx_seq_one_letter_code
_entity_poly.pdbx_strand_id
1 'polypeptide(L)'
;KAIRRQRQMCIRDRHQIFNLKTMRSILFLILFIAEGWFISISAQDSEQRILEQLDKAISQKEKFKNDREAVISQIKQRLNYATDNTERYKLCGELFNLYLHYQADSACHYIRRKEYYNSLQPQPERDIEISINRAEVRGVMGMYNEALTELQTIHPHELSSPNLEYYYFTIRACYGWMADNTVDLHVKQTYLKKTELYRDSLLKILPQGSNRNIVLAEKMILSGQADQAIPILNKVLTSPLDMQEKAYAYYTLSLAYEAKKDTDMEIYYLAQTALIDLNASVREYAALQKLARLVYQQGDPERAYNYVSCSMKDAVACNARLRFLEVTEFYPIIDKAYSDKKAQEKRLGRILTLSITGLAVYLILLAFYLYHGLRKLSLMRKNLSKSNKELVALNQQLQQTGKIKEVYIARYLDRCVSYLDKLEQYRRSLEKLAMASRIKDLFKAIRSADFLREERKNFYNEFDKSFLELFPNFIHDFNNLLNEDGKIEPKPGEILNTELRIFALIRLGVTDANRIAHFLGYSLATVYNYRSKIRNKAKGDKDNFEQEVMRL
;
A
#
# COMPACT_ATOMS: atom_id res chain seq x y z
N LYS A 1 -20.46 17.78 66.57
CA LYS A 1 -20.63 18.29 65.21
C LYS A 1 -19.27 18.57 64.53
N ALA A 2 -18.26 19.08 65.23
CA ALA A 2 -16.92 19.38 64.68
C ALA A 2 -16.16 18.12 64.20
N ILE A 3 -16.18 17.03 64.99
CA ILE A 3 -15.48 15.76 64.62
C ILE A 3 -16.10 15.08 63.38
N ARG A 4 -17.41 15.26 63.15
CA ARG A 4 -18.07 14.74 61.95
C ARG A 4 -17.69 15.51 60.68
N ARG A 5 -17.45 16.83 60.79
CA ARG A 5 -16.95 17.67 59.67
C ARG A 5 -15.48 17.33 59.30
N GLN A 6 -14.63 17.08 60.29
CA GLN A 6 -13.24 16.71 60.08
C GLN A 6 -13.09 15.33 59.38
N ARG A 7 -13.90 14.34 59.76
CA ARG A 7 -13.94 13.04 59.07
C ARG A 7 -14.45 13.15 57.62
N GLN A 8 -15.41 14.02 57.35
CA GLN A 8 -15.90 14.23 55.97
C GLN A 8 -14.89 14.99 55.09
N MET A 9 -14.10 15.90 55.64
CA MET A 9 -13.00 16.55 54.90
C MET A 9 -11.88 15.54 54.56
N CYS A 10 -11.43 14.72 55.52
CA CYS A 10 -10.39 13.72 55.25
C CYS A 10 -10.79 12.64 54.22
N ILE A 11 -12.08 12.29 54.13
CA ILE A 11 -12.59 11.35 53.12
C ILE A 11 -12.63 12.01 51.73
N ARG A 12 -12.99 13.30 51.68
CA ARG A 12 -13.04 14.06 50.42
C ARG A 12 -11.65 14.32 49.86
N ASP A 13 -10.66 14.59 50.70
CA ASP A 13 -9.26 14.77 50.26
C ASP A 13 -8.62 13.45 49.84
N ARG A 14 -8.95 12.31 50.47
CA ARG A 14 -8.50 10.98 49.98
C ARG A 14 -9.09 10.61 48.61
N HIS A 15 -10.34 10.94 48.33
CA HIS A 15 -10.94 10.70 47.03
C HIS A 15 -10.37 11.61 45.95
N GLN A 16 -10.01 12.84 46.24
CA GLN A 16 -9.35 13.74 45.27
C GLN A 16 -7.92 13.32 44.99
N ILE A 17 -7.14 12.87 45.97
CA ILE A 17 -5.77 12.39 45.79
C ILE A 17 -5.76 11.03 45.04
N PHE A 18 -6.74 10.17 45.29
CA PHE A 18 -6.88 8.90 44.57
C PHE A 18 -7.26 9.13 43.09
N ASN A 19 -8.15 10.08 42.81
CA ASN A 19 -8.52 10.47 41.42
C ASN A 19 -7.37 11.12 40.68
N LEU A 20 -6.53 11.93 41.31
CA LEU A 20 -5.37 12.54 40.67
C LEU A 20 -4.25 11.54 40.33
N LYS A 21 -4.04 10.53 41.20
CA LYS A 21 -3.07 9.45 40.90
C LYS A 21 -3.57 8.53 39.80
N THR A 22 -4.83 8.14 39.78
CA THR A 22 -5.44 7.32 38.71
C THR A 22 -5.51 8.09 37.41
N MET A 23 -5.85 9.36 37.41
CA MET A 23 -5.80 10.21 36.20
C MET A 23 -4.36 10.36 35.64
N ARG A 24 -3.36 10.55 36.51
CA ARG A 24 -1.95 10.57 36.06
C ARG A 24 -1.51 9.23 35.47
N SER A 25 -1.89 8.10 36.09
CA SER A 25 -1.55 6.78 35.54
C SER A 25 -2.26 6.49 34.22
N ILE A 26 -3.51 6.92 34.07
CA ILE A 26 -4.26 6.80 32.80
C ILE A 26 -3.65 7.74 31.74
N LEU A 27 -3.26 8.96 32.10
CA LEU A 27 -2.60 9.91 31.19
C LEU A 27 -1.22 9.37 30.72
N PHE A 28 -0.45 8.76 31.64
CA PHE A 28 0.82 8.10 31.30
C PHE A 28 0.60 6.89 30.38
N LEU A 29 -0.46 6.10 30.61
CA LEU A 29 -0.80 4.96 29.75
C LEU A 29 -1.25 5.42 28.36
N ILE A 30 -2.03 6.49 28.28
CA ILE A 30 -2.47 7.10 27.00
C ILE A 30 -1.29 7.71 26.25
N LEU A 31 -0.35 8.39 26.93
CA LEU A 31 0.87 8.92 26.34
C LEU A 31 1.77 7.78 25.82
N PHE A 32 1.94 6.69 26.58
CA PHE A 32 2.73 5.53 26.15
C PHE A 32 2.12 4.80 24.94
N ILE A 33 0.79 4.70 24.91
CA ILE A 33 0.05 4.17 23.75
C ILE A 33 0.15 5.11 22.54
N ALA A 34 0.06 6.43 22.77
CA ALA A 34 0.17 7.43 21.72
C ALA A 34 1.59 7.48 21.12
N GLU A 35 2.65 7.40 21.95
CA GLU A 35 4.03 7.31 21.47
C GLU A 35 4.27 6.02 20.68
N GLY A 36 3.74 4.88 21.13
CA GLY A 36 3.80 3.61 20.38
C GLY A 36 3.09 3.70 19.01
N TRP A 37 1.96 4.40 18.95
CA TRP A 37 1.24 4.63 17.69
C TRP A 37 1.98 5.58 16.74
N PHE A 38 2.58 6.66 17.28
CA PHE A 38 3.35 7.61 16.47
C PHE A 38 4.63 6.98 15.88
N ILE A 39 5.32 6.12 16.64
CA ILE A 39 6.51 5.40 16.17
C ILE A 39 6.11 4.38 15.09
N SER A 40 5.01 3.67 15.28
CA SER A 40 4.49 2.69 14.30
C SER A 40 4.08 3.34 12.98
N ILE A 41 3.39 4.48 13.03
CA ILE A 41 2.99 5.25 11.83
C ILE A 41 4.22 5.78 11.08
N SER A 42 5.23 6.28 11.80
CA SER A 42 6.47 6.79 11.19
C SER A 42 7.32 5.68 10.55
N ALA A 43 7.38 4.49 11.16
CA ALA A 43 8.11 3.35 10.62
C ALA A 43 7.42 2.81 9.35
N GLN A 44 6.11 2.66 9.37
CA GLN A 44 5.32 2.19 8.22
C GLN A 44 5.38 3.17 7.03
N ASP A 45 5.41 4.49 7.28
CA ASP A 45 5.63 5.49 6.24
C ASP A 45 7.04 5.39 5.62
N SER A 46 8.06 5.08 6.42
CA SER A 46 9.43 4.94 5.93
C SER A 46 9.63 3.64 5.12
N GLU A 47 9.04 2.54 5.57
CA GLU A 47 9.00 1.27 4.84
C GLU A 47 8.31 1.43 3.48
N GLN A 48 7.12 1.99 3.45
CA GLN A 48 6.38 2.19 2.20
C GLN A 48 7.16 3.04 1.20
N ARG A 49 7.80 4.13 1.65
CA ARG A 49 8.61 4.99 0.78
C ARG A 49 9.82 4.28 0.19
N ILE A 50 10.54 3.48 0.98
CA ILE A 50 11.71 2.76 0.47
C ILE A 50 11.31 1.66 -0.52
N LEU A 51 10.19 0.98 -0.27
CA LEU A 51 9.64 0.00 -1.22
C LEU A 51 9.22 0.65 -2.54
N GLU A 52 8.63 1.84 -2.52
CA GLU A 52 8.31 2.61 -3.73
C GLU A 52 9.58 3.05 -4.49
N GLN A 53 10.62 3.46 -3.78
CA GLN A 53 11.92 3.77 -4.39
C GLN A 53 12.53 2.53 -5.05
N LEU A 54 12.44 1.38 -4.41
CA LEU A 54 12.91 0.11 -4.93
C LEU A 54 12.13 -0.33 -6.18
N ASP A 55 10.79 -0.21 -6.16
CA ASP A 55 9.93 -0.48 -7.31
C ASP A 55 10.33 0.38 -8.52
N LYS A 56 10.61 1.66 -8.27
CA LYS A 56 11.10 2.60 -9.29
C LYS A 56 12.49 2.19 -9.80
N ALA A 57 13.40 1.80 -8.90
CA ALA A 57 14.74 1.35 -9.29
C ALA A 57 14.68 0.08 -10.16
N ILE A 58 13.83 -0.89 -9.81
CA ILE A 58 13.60 -2.08 -10.62
C ILE A 58 13.09 -1.71 -12.03
N SER A 59 12.17 -0.75 -12.12
CA SER A 59 11.67 -0.26 -13.42
C SER A 59 12.74 0.45 -14.26
N GLN A 60 13.75 1.03 -13.63
CA GLN A 60 14.87 1.75 -14.26
C GLN A 60 16.15 0.91 -14.40
N LYS A 61 16.08 -0.37 -14.13
CA LYS A 61 17.23 -1.28 -14.08
C LYS A 61 18.11 -1.26 -15.35
N GLU A 62 17.51 -1.14 -16.52
CA GLU A 62 18.26 -1.05 -17.78
C GLU A 62 19.17 0.19 -17.84
N LYS A 63 18.81 1.28 -17.16
CA LYS A 63 19.68 2.46 -17.05
C LYS A 63 20.94 2.12 -16.26
N PHE A 64 20.80 1.53 -15.07
CA PHE A 64 21.96 1.18 -14.24
C PHE A 64 22.88 0.18 -14.94
N LYS A 65 22.31 -0.78 -15.67
CA LYS A 65 23.06 -1.70 -16.52
C LYS A 65 23.86 -0.96 -17.58
N ASN A 66 23.24 0.00 -18.28
CA ASN A 66 23.94 0.78 -19.31
C ASN A 66 25.07 1.63 -18.73
N ASP A 67 24.84 2.22 -17.56
CA ASP A 67 25.87 2.99 -16.83
C ASP A 67 27.06 2.09 -16.47
N ARG A 68 26.81 0.86 -15.99
CA ARG A 68 27.88 -0.11 -15.69
C ARG A 68 28.61 -0.57 -16.95
N GLU A 69 27.90 -0.87 -18.03
CA GLU A 69 28.50 -1.26 -19.32
C GLU A 69 29.37 -0.13 -19.92
N ALA A 70 28.99 1.12 -19.70
CA ALA A 70 29.80 2.27 -20.10
C ALA A 70 31.15 2.30 -19.35
N VAL A 71 31.13 2.09 -18.01
CA VAL A 71 32.35 2.00 -17.19
C VAL A 71 33.22 0.82 -17.65
N ILE A 72 32.62 -0.35 -17.84
CA ILE A 72 33.31 -1.54 -18.35
C ILE A 72 33.96 -1.26 -19.69
N SER A 73 33.25 -0.61 -20.61
CA SER A 73 33.76 -0.26 -21.94
C SER A 73 34.95 0.70 -21.88
N GLN A 74 34.90 1.67 -20.98
CA GLN A 74 36.00 2.61 -20.74
C GLN A 74 37.26 1.89 -20.25
N ILE A 75 37.12 0.96 -19.30
CA ILE A 75 38.28 0.21 -18.78
C ILE A 75 38.82 -0.76 -19.84
N LYS A 76 37.96 -1.39 -20.64
CA LYS A 76 38.36 -2.21 -21.80
C LYS A 76 39.17 -1.40 -22.81
N GLN A 77 38.78 -0.17 -23.13
CA GLN A 77 39.55 0.72 -24.00
C GLN A 77 40.93 1.02 -23.39
N ARG A 78 41.01 1.38 -22.11
CA ARG A 78 42.30 1.59 -21.39
C ARG A 78 43.15 0.33 -21.47
N LEU A 79 42.58 -0.86 -21.27
CA LEU A 79 43.29 -2.12 -21.35
C LEU A 79 43.86 -2.40 -22.76
N ASN A 80 43.16 -2.00 -23.81
CA ASN A 80 43.61 -2.17 -25.22
C ASN A 80 44.78 -1.22 -25.54
N TYR A 81 44.82 -0.04 -24.96
CA TYR A 81 45.91 0.93 -25.18
C TYR A 81 47.07 0.79 -24.20
N ALA A 82 46.91 0.12 -23.07
CA ALA A 82 47.97 -0.10 -22.10
C ALA A 82 49.12 -0.88 -22.74
N THR A 83 50.35 -0.44 -22.52
CA THR A 83 51.57 -1.09 -23.04
C THR A 83 52.30 -1.89 -21.97
N ASP A 84 52.18 -1.45 -20.70
CA ASP A 84 52.80 -2.10 -19.53
C ASP A 84 52.00 -3.28 -19.03
N ASN A 85 52.65 -4.42 -18.77
CA ASN A 85 52.01 -5.62 -18.27
C ASN A 85 51.46 -5.48 -16.86
N THR A 86 52.08 -4.64 -16.03
CA THR A 86 51.62 -4.33 -14.66
C THR A 86 50.31 -3.54 -14.72
N GLU A 87 50.23 -2.56 -15.62
CA GLU A 87 48.97 -1.82 -15.84
C GLU A 87 47.88 -2.73 -16.39
N ARG A 88 48.22 -3.56 -17.40
CA ARG A 88 47.25 -4.56 -17.95
C ARG A 88 46.75 -5.51 -16.88
N TYR A 89 47.61 -5.98 -15.97
CA TYR A 89 47.22 -6.80 -14.83
C TYR A 89 46.19 -6.09 -13.94
N LYS A 90 46.49 -4.84 -13.55
CA LYS A 90 45.61 -4.00 -12.73
C LYS A 90 44.24 -3.78 -13.39
N LEU A 91 44.24 -3.41 -14.69
CA LEU A 91 43.00 -3.19 -15.44
C LEU A 91 42.16 -4.48 -15.57
N CYS A 92 42.82 -5.63 -15.69
CA CYS A 92 42.11 -6.92 -15.64
C CYS A 92 41.49 -7.19 -14.25
N GLY A 93 42.15 -6.74 -13.16
CA GLY A 93 41.61 -6.79 -11.80
C GLY A 93 40.41 -5.87 -11.63
N GLU A 94 40.47 -4.64 -12.17
CA GLU A 94 39.32 -3.73 -12.19
C GLU A 94 38.11 -4.36 -12.96
N LEU A 95 38.38 -4.97 -14.11
CA LEU A 95 37.33 -5.66 -14.90
C LEU A 95 36.80 -6.91 -14.18
N PHE A 96 37.67 -7.68 -13.51
CA PHE A 96 37.24 -8.79 -12.68
C PHE A 96 36.27 -8.34 -11.60
N ASN A 97 36.57 -7.31 -10.84
CA ASN A 97 35.72 -6.76 -9.79
C ASN A 97 34.37 -6.25 -10.34
N LEU A 98 34.39 -5.62 -11.51
CA LEU A 98 33.17 -5.17 -12.17
C LEU A 98 32.30 -6.33 -12.65
N TYR A 99 32.88 -7.46 -13.04
CA TYR A 99 32.15 -8.61 -13.56
C TYR A 99 31.74 -9.63 -12.50
N LEU A 100 32.42 -9.68 -11.35
CA LEU A 100 32.26 -10.73 -10.32
C LEU A 100 30.78 -10.98 -9.94
N HIS A 101 30.06 -9.95 -9.56
CA HIS A 101 28.64 -10.03 -9.18
C HIS A 101 27.69 -9.54 -10.29
N TYR A 102 28.20 -9.37 -11.51
CA TYR A 102 27.42 -8.92 -12.67
C TYR A 102 27.33 -9.99 -13.74
N GLN A 103 28.44 -10.64 -14.09
CA GLN A 103 28.55 -11.72 -15.07
C GLN A 103 29.78 -12.59 -14.78
N ALA A 104 29.61 -13.64 -13.99
CA ALA A 104 30.71 -14.46 -13.46
C ALA A 104 31.59 -15.09 -14.55
N ASP A 105 31.01 -15.48 -15.70
CA ASP A 105 31.80 -16.01 -16.83
C ASP A 105 32.80 -15.00 -17.39
N SER A 106 32.41 -13.72 -17.45
CA SER A 106 33.32 -12.65 -17.86
C SER A 106 34.38 -12.37 -16.79
N ALA A 107 34.04 -12.49 -15.51
CA ALA A 107 35.03 -12.43 -14.42
C ALA A 107 36.08 -13.54 -14.58
N CYS A 108 35.68 -14.78 -14.85
CA CYS A 108 36.60 -15.89 -15.17
C CYS A 108 37.50 -15.59 -16.37
N HIS A 109 37.00 -14.91 -17.40
CA HIS A 109 37.81 -14.49 -18.54
C HIS A 109 38.93 -13.55 -18.13
N TYR A 110 38.64 -12.56 -17.25
CA TYR A 110 39.63 -11.60 -16.82
C TYR A 110 40.63 -12.18 -15.80
N ILE A 111 40.26 -13.20 -15.01
CA ILE A 111 41.19 -13.98 -14.20
C ILE A 111 42.27 -14.63 -15.11
N ARG A 112 41.85 -15.32 -16.19
CA ARG A 112 42.78 -15.92 -17.15
C ARG A 112 43.74 -14.88 -17.81
N ARG A 113 43.24 -13.68 -18.05
CA ARG A 113 44.06 -12.58 -18.52
C ARG A 113 45.04 -12.07 -17.45
N LYS A 114 44.65 -12.01 -16.17
CA LYS A 114 45.54 -11.72 -15.05
C LYS A 114 46.66 -12.76 -14.98
N GLU A 115 46.33 -14.05 -15.08
CA GLU A 115 47.32 -15.14 -15.13
C GLU A 115 48.31 -14.96 -16.27
N TYR A 116 47.82 -14.69 -17.49
CA TYR A 116 48.69 -14.42 -18.62
C TYR A 116 49.64 -13.26 -18.40
N TYR A 117 49.16 -12.10 -17.90
CA TYR A 117 50.02 -10.96 -17.66
C TYR A 117 50.98 -11.18 -16.48
N ASN A 118 50.60 -11.93 -15.47
CA ASN A 118 51.49 -12.32 -14.39
C ASN A 118 52.57 -13.30 -14.85
N SER A 119 52.26 -14.21 -15.77
CA SER A 119 53.24 -15.14 -16.35
C SER A 119 54.33 -14.45 -17.14
N LEU A 120 54.04 -13.25 -17.71
CA LEU A 120 55.03 -12.42 -18.40
C LEU A 120 55.99 -11.67 -17.44
N GLN A 121 55.51 -11.43 -16.19
CA GLN A 121 56.27 -10.76 -15.14
C GLN A 121 55.86 -11.33 -13.78
N PRO A 122 56.37 -12.52 -13.43
CA PRO A 122 55.89 -13.29 -12.27
C PRO A 122 56.11 -12.55 -10.96
N GLN A 123 55.04 -12.48 -10.17
CA GLN A 123 55.06 -11.97 -8.80
C GLN A 123 54.26 -12.93 -7.91
N PRO A 124 54.85 -13.58 -6.90
CA PRO A 124 54.18 -14.56 -6.05
C PRO A 124 52.90 -14.05 -5.38
N GLU A 125 52.87 -12.78 -4.94
CA GLU A 125 51.67 -12.17 -4.35
C GLU A 125 50.49 -12.08 -5.34
N ARG A 126 50.78 -11.89 -6.64
CA ARG A 126 49.76 -11.87 -7.69
C ARG A 126 49.19 -13.27 -7.96
N ASP A 127 50.02 -14.32 -7.89
CA ASP A 127 49.54 -15.70 -8.02
C ASP A 127 48.54 -16.05 -6.92
N ILE A 128 48.84 -15.61 -5.69
CA ILE A 128 47.93 -15.75 -4.55
C ILE A 128 46.64 -14.99 -4.78
N GLU A 129 46.71 -13.71 -5.16
CA GLU A 129 45.52 -12.89 -5.47
C GLU A 129 44.65 -13.53 -6.55
N ILE A 130 45.28 -14.05 -7.62
CA ILE A 130 44.60 -14.76 -8.71
C ILE A 130 43.89 -16.01 -8.19
N SER A 131 44.55 -16.80 -7.31
CA SER A 131 43.93 -17.98 -6.71
C SER A 131 42.72 -17.64 -5.85
N ILE A 132 42.81 -16.54 -5.05
CA ILE A 132 41.65 -16.08 -4.28
C ILE A 132 40.55 -15.56 -5.20
N ASN A 133 40.83 -14.78 -6.25
CA ASN A 133 39.86 -14.34 -7.25
C ASN A 133 39.12 -15.55 -7.88
N ARG A 134 39.87 -16.62 -8.22
CA ARG A 134 39.32 -17.83 -8.84
C ARG A 134 38.41 -18.57 -7.86
N ALA A 135 38.79 -18.65 -6.60
CA ALA A 135 37.96 -19.24 -5.56
C ALA A 135 36.67 -18.44 -5.34
N GLU A 136 36.76 -17.10 -5.29
CA GLU A 136 35.60 -16.24 -5.08
C GLU A 136 34.58 -16.35 -6.21
N VAL A 137 35.00 -16.26 -7.47
CA VAL A 137 34.08 -16.40 -8.60
C VAL A 137 33.48 -17.80 -8.69
N ARG A 138 34.24 -18.85 -8.34
CA ARG A 138 33.69 -20.21 -8.22
C ARG A 138 32.63 -20.30 -7.13
N GLY A 139 32.83 -19.60 -5.99
CA GLY A 139 31.86 -19.48 -4.92
C GLY A 139 30.56 -18.83 -5.43
N VAL A 140 30.63 -17.71 -6.14
CA VAL A 140 29.47 -17.07 -6.77
C VAL A 140 28.75 -18.02 -7.74
N MET A 141 29.50 -18.81 -8.49
CA MET A 141 28.95 -19.81 -9.42
C MET A 141 28.42 -21.08 -8.74
N GLY A 142 28.54 -21.20 -7.41
CA GLY A 142 28.09 -22.38 -6.64
C GLY A 142 29.05 -23.57 -6.69
N MET A 143 30.29 -23.38 -7.13
CA MET A 143 31.35 -24.39 -7.20
C MET A 143 32.18 -24.36 -5.91
N TYR A 144 31.54 -24.64 -4.78
CA TYR A 144 32.14 -24.41 -3.45
C TYR A 144 33.30 -25.33 -3.15
N ASN A 145 33.22 -26.60 -3.54
CA ASN A 145 34.29 -27.56 -3.29
C ASN A 145 35.55 -27.18 -4.04
N GLU A 146 35.42 -26.75 -5.29
CA GLU A 146 36.53 -26.28 -6.13
C GLU A 146 37.11 -24.97 -5.59
N ALA A 147 36.25 -24.08 -5.06
CA ALA A 147 36.68 -22.85 -4.41
C ALA A 147 37.49 -23.15 -3.15
N LEU A 148 37.00 -24.03 -2.27
CA LEU A 148 37.70 -24.44 -1.05
C LEU A 148 38.99 -25.21 -1.35
N THR A 149 39.01 -26.07 -2.35
CA THR A 149 40.23 -26.80 -2.78
C THR A 149 41.32 -25.81 -3.17
N GLU A 150 40.96 -24.78 -3.93
CA GLU A 150 41.90 -23.70 -4.30
C GLU A 150 42.40 -22.95 -3.08
N LEU A 151 41.50 -22.52 -2.17
CA LEU A 151 41.87 -21.76 -0.97
C LEU A 151 42.72 -22.59 0.01
N GLN A 152 42.56 -23.90 0.08
CA GLN A 152 43.32 -24.80 0.94
C GLN A 152 44.77 -24.97 0.51
N THR A 153 45.11 -24.63 -0.74
CA THR A 153 46.51 -24.62 -1.21
C THR A 153 47.30 -23.41 -0.73
N ILE A 154 46.60 -22.39 -0.23
CA ILE A 154 47.18 -21.14 0.22
C ILE A 154 47.56 -21.26 1.70
N HIS A 155 48.79 -20.84 2.05
CA HIS A 155 49.29 -20.80 3.42
C HIS A 155 49.07 -19.39 4.03
N PRO A 156 48.08 -19.21 4.94
CA PRO A 156 47.75 -17.88 5.45
C PRO A 156 48.86 -17.12 6.12
N HIS A 157 49.84 -17.82 6.72
CA HIS A 157 50.96 -17.21 7.42
C HIS A 157 52.03 -16.57 6.49
N GLU A 158 51.94 -16.87 5.21
CA GLU A 158 52.85 -16.31 4.18
C GLU A 158 52.23 -15.12 3.45
N LEU A 159 50.95 -14.78 3.77
CA LEU A 159 50.24 -13.75 3.04
C LEU A 159 50.56 -12.36 3.52
N SER A 160 50.67 -11.40 2.57
CA SER A 160 50.62 -9.97 2.87
C SER A 160 49.26 -9.59 3.48
N SER A 161 49.21 -8.50 4.26
CA SER A 161 47.99 -8.08 4.95
C SER A 161 46.75 -7.96 4.04
N PRO A 162 46.82 -7.36 2.83
CA PRO A 162 45.66 -7.30 1.91
C PRO A 162 45.20 -8.68 1.43
N ASN A 163 46.16 -9.56 1.06
CA ASN A 163 45.82 -10.92 0.60
C ASN A 163 45.29 -11.80 1.72
N LEU A 164 45.76 -11.60 2.97
CA LEU A 164 45.26 -12.33 4.15
C LEU A 164 43.82 -11.93 4.50
N GLU A 165 43.53 -10.64 4.44
CA GLU A 165 42.19 -10.12 4.62
C GLU A 165 41.24 -10.71 3.54
N TYR A 166 41.61 -10.61 2.27
CA TYR A 166 40.85 -11.12 1.16
C TYR A 166 40.64 -12.64 1.23
N TYR A 167 41.67 -13.40 1.58
CA TYR A 167 41.57 -14.83 1.81
C TYR A 167 40.55 -15.17 2.88
N TYR A 168 40.59 -14.52 4.05
CA TYR A 168 39.65 -14.82 5.12
C TYR A 168 38.22 -14.41 4.79
N PHE A 169 38.00 -13.31 4.06
CA PHE A 169 36.68 -12.94 3.58
C PHE A 169 36.12 -14.01 2.62
N THR A 170 36.94 -14.42 1.65
CA THR A 170 36.50 -15.38 0.62
C THR A 170 36.21 -16.77 1.21
N ILE A 171 37.09 -17.32 2.04
CA ILE A 171 36.90 -18.64 2.64
C ILE A 171 35.72 -18.65 3.61
N ARG A 172 35.52 -17.58 4.37
CA ARG A 172 34.34 -17.39 5.22
C ARG A 172 33.06 -17.39 4.39
N ALA A 173 33.05 -16.65 3.28
CA ALA A 173 31.90 -16.58 2.38
C ALA A 173 31.58 -17.95 1.77
N CYS A 174 32.58 -18.70 1.31
CA CYS A 174 32.40 -20.05 0.78
C CYS A 174 31.73 -20.99 1.81
N TYR A 175 32.19 -21.01 3.05
CA TYR A 175 31.56 -21.81 4.10
C TYR A 175 30.16 -21.33 4.47
N GLY A 176 29.90 -20.02 4.43
CA GLY A 176 28.58 -19.44 4.61
C GLY A 176 27.59 -19.92 3.52
N TRP A 177 27.98 -19.81 2.27
CA TRP A 177 27.16 -20.29 1.13
C TRP A 177 26.89 -21.79 1.20
N MET A 178 27.88 -22.59 1.62
CA MET A 178 27.69 -24.03 1.84
C MET A 178 26.73 -24.31 2.98
N ALA A 179 26.77 -23.55 4.06
CA ALA A 179 25.82 -23.68 5.16
C ALA A 179 24.39 -23.35 4.71
N ASP A 180 24.23 -22.29 3.88
CA ASP A 180 22.91 -21.89 3.35
C ASP A 180 22.35 -22.93 2.38
N ASN A 181 23.20 -23.59 1.57
CA ASN A 181 22.79 -24.57 0.56
C ASN A 181 22.67 -26.01 1.09
N THR A 182 22.93 -26.25 2.35
CA THR A 182 22.92 -27.60 2.96
C THR A 182 21.63 -27.86 3.73
N VAL A 183 20.95 -28.95 3.41
CA VAL A 183 19.75 -29.44 4.09
C VAL A 183 20.10 -30.25 5.35
N ASP A 184 21.24 -30.97 5.36
CA ASP A 184 21.70 -31.74 6.50
C ASP A 184 22.13 -30.81 7.63
N LEU A 185 21.41 -30.87 8.76
CA LEU A 185 21.64 -30.02 9.92
C LEU A 185 23.02 -30.20 10.56
N HIS A 186 23.57 -31.40 10.56
CA HIS A 186 24.87 -31.70 11.14
C HIS A 186 26.00 -31.10 10.27
N VAL A 187 25.89 -31.27 8.96
CA VAL A 187 26.81 -30.69 7.98
C VAL A 187 26.71 -29.17 8.01
N LYS A 188 25.50 -28.62 8.07
CA LYS A 188 25.25 -27.19 8.22
C LYS A 188 25.95 -26.61 9.44
N GLN A 189 25.80 -27.24 10.59
CA GLN A 189 26.49 -26.80 11.82
C GLN A 189 28.02 -26.83 11.68
N THR A 190 28.56 -27.82 10.95
CA THR A 190 29.99 -27.89 10.68
C THR A 190 30.46 -26.68 9.84
N TYR A 191 29.71 -26.32 8.81
CA TYR A 191 30.05 -25.15 7.98
C TYR A 191 29.88 -23.85 8.75
N LEU A 192 28.84 -23.71 9.56
CA LEU A 192 28.65 -22.53 10.42
C LEU A 192 29.82 -22.35 11.41
N LYS A 193 30.31 -23.45 12.04
CA LYS A 193 31.49 -23.38 12.89
C LYS A 193 32.73 -22.91 12.12
N LYS A 194 32.91 -23.35 10.87
CA LYS A 194 34.00 -22.87 10.02
C LYS A 194 33.85 -21.40 9.65
N THR A 195 32.63 -20.97 9.32
CA THR A 195 32.32 -19.57 9.08
C THR A 195 32.67 -18.69 10.29
N GLU A 196 32.33 -19.15 11.50
CA GLU A 196 32.66 -18.46 12.75
C GLU A 196 34.18 -18.40 12.99
N LEU A 197 34.89 -19.51 12.80
CA LEU A 197 36.35 -19.55 12.92
C LEU A 197 37.01 -18.50 12.02
N TYR A 198 36.62 -18.40 10.76
CA TYR A 198 37.22 -17.43 9.85
C TYR A 198 36.74 -16.00 10.10
N ARG A 199 35.55 -15.80 10.66
CA ARG A 199 35.09 -14.50 11.18
C ARG A 199 36.00 -14.03 12.33
N ASP A 200 36.35 -14.93 13.25
CA ASP A 200 37.26 -14.62 14.35
C ASP A 200 38.68 -14.33 13.86
N SER A 201 39.12 -15.02 12.81
CA SER A 201 40.37 -14.74 12.14
C SER A 201 40.40 -13.33 11.53
N LEU A 202 39.32 -12.93 10.85
CA LEU A 202 39.13 -11.58 10.34
C LEU A 202 39.16 -10.53 11.45
N LEU A 203 38.45 -10.74 12.55
CA LEU A 203 38.44 -9.79 13.68
C LEU A 203 39.81 -9.59 14.33
N LYS A 204 40.75 -10.55 14.18
CA LYS A 204 42.11 -10.42 14.68
C LYS A 204 43.00 -9.55 13.78
N ILE A 205 42.76 -9.57 12.46
CA ILE A 205 43.62 -8.90 11.49
C ILE A 205 43.07 -7.55 11.00
N LEU A 206 41.72 -7.40 10.96
CA LEU A 206 41.10 -6.18 10.48
C LEU A 206 41.50 -4.97 11.35
N PRO A 207 41.92 -3.86 10.73
CA PRO A 207 42.17 -2.62 11.45
C PRO A 207 40.89 -2.07 12.06
N GLN A 208 41.04 -1.17 13.04
CA GLN A 208 39.89 -0.44 13.58
C GLN A 208 39.23 0.38 12.46
N GLY A 209 37.95 0.14 12.21
CA GLY A 209 37.21 0.78 11.12
C GLY A 209 35.86 0.16 10.85
N SER A 210 35.23 0.59 9.77
CA SER A 210 33.87 0.17 9.39
C SER A 210 33.75 -1.33 9.18
N ASN A 211 34.65 -1.92 8.39
CA ASN A 211 34.63 -3.35 8.08
C ASN A 211 34.74 -4.22 9.32
N ARG A 212 35.67 -3.88 10.24
CA ARG A 212 35.82 -4.58 11.51
C ARG A 212 34.54 -4.50 12.35
N ASN A 213 33.94 -3.30 12.43
CA ASN A 213 32.73 -3.08 13.22
C ASN A 213 31.52 -3.83 12.64
N ILE A 214 31.40 -3.93 11.31
CA ILE A 214 30.34 -4.72 10.66
C ILE A 214 30.53 -6.22 10.98
N VAL A 215 31.74 -6.74 10.82
CA VAL A 215 32.05 -8.16 11.13
C VAL A 215 31.82 -8.47 12.62
N LEU A 216 32.17 -7.52 13.52
CA LEU A 216 31.93 -7.64 14.96
C LEU A 216 30.42 -7.66 15.26
N ALA A 217 29.66 -6.75 14.68
CA ALA A 217 28.21 -6.70 14.83
C ALA A 217 27.54 -7.99 14.32
N GLU A 218 27.97 -8.52 13.18
CA GLU A 218 27.50 -9.80 12.66
C GLU A 218 27.75 -10.94 13.68
N LYS A 219 28.92 -11.01 14.29
CA LYS A 219 29.24 -11.97 15.35
C LYS A 219 28.30 -11.82 16.56
N MET A 220 28.05 -10.58 17.00
CA MET A 220 27.17 -10.27 18.12
C MET A 220 25.73 -10.70 17.84
N ILE A 221 25.21 -10.46 16.63
CA ILE A 221 23.88 -10.87 16.20
C ILE A 221 23.73 -12.39 16.29
N LEU A 222 24.69 -13.12 15.75
CA LEU A 222 24.70 -14.59 15.79
C LEU A 222 24.82 -15.16 17.21
N SER A 223 25.40 -14.40 18.14
CA SER A 223 25.48 -14.73 19.57
C SER A 223 24.26 -14.26 20.36
N GLY A 224 23.18 -13.81 19.71
CA GLY A 224 21.93 -13.34 20.35
C GLY A 224 22.03 -11.93 20.96
N GLN A 225 23.03 -11.15 20.60
CA GLN A 225 23.27 -9.79 21.12
C GLN A 225 22.90 -8.70 20.09
N ALA A 226 21.76 -8.88 19.41
CA ALA A 226 21.31 -7.96 18.35
C ALA A 226 21.15 -6.52 18.85
N ASP A 227 20.64 -6.31 20.07
CA ASP A 227 20.44 -4.98 20.65
C ASP A 227 21.75 -4.19 20.84
N GLN A 228 22.87 -4.89 21.06
CA GLN A 228 24.19 -4.26 21.18
C GLN A 228 24.84 -4.03 19.81
N ALA A 229 24.51 -4.84 18.81
CA ALA A 229 25.02 -4.73 17.45
C ALA A 229 24.43 -3.52 16.70
N ILE A 230 23.15 -3.23 16.88
CA ILE A 230 22.44 -2.15 16.18
C ILE A 230 23.09 -0.78 16.38
N PRO A 231 23.42 -0.32 17.60
CA PRO A 231 24.11 0.97 17.79
C PRO A 231 25.48 1.04 17.10
N ILE A 232 26.21 -0.08 17.05
CA ILE A 232 27.52 -0.15 16.37
C ILE A 232 27.33 0.07 14.88
N LEU A 233 26.35 -0.62 14.25
CA LEU A 233 26.05 -0.50 12.83
C LEU A 233 25.52 0.90 12.47
N ASN A 234 24.65 1.47 13.30
CA ASN A 234 24.18 2.84 13.11
C ASN A 234 25.34 3.85 13.16
N LYS A 235 26.31 3.66 14.07
CA LYS A 235 27.53 4.48 14.11
C LYS A 235 28.37 4.28 12.85
N VAL A 236 28.49 3.06 12.34
CA VAL A 236 29.19 2.80 11.07
C VAL A 236 28.54 3.58 9.94
N LEU A 237 27.24 3.61 9.84
CA LEU A 237 26.50 4.33 8.79
C LEU A 237 26.67 5.86 8.85
N THR A 238 27.12 6.43 9.97
CA THR A 238 27.43 7.86 10.06
C THR A 238 28.84 8.20 9.54
N SER A 239 29.69 7.19 9.28
CA SER A 239 31.03 7.35 8.73
C SER A 239 30.97 7.43 7.19
N PRO A 240 31.97 8.00 6.54
CA PRO A 240 32.11 7.92 5.08
C PRO A 240 32.36 6.46 4.69
N LEU A 241 31.39 5.86 4.00
CA LEU A 241 31.40 4.48 3.51
C LEU A 241 31.35 4.47 1.99
N ASP A 242 32.00 3.51 1.38
CA ASP A 242 31.70 3.17 0.01
C ASP A 242 30.32 2.48 -0.12
N MET A 243 29.85 2.30 -1.34
CA MET A 243 28.52 1.73 -1.58
C MET A 243 28.42 0.27 -1.14
N GLN A 244 29.50 -0.50 -1.25
CA GLN A 244 29.53 -1.91 -0.86
C GLN A 244 29.55 -2.06 0.67
N GLU A 245 30.37 -1.28 1.37
CA GLU A 245 30.38 -1.23 2.85
C GLU A 245 28.99 -0.84 3.39
N LYS A 246 28.36 0.16 2.75
CA LYS A 246 27.02 0.61 3.12
C LYS A 246 25.96 -0.47 2.91
N ALA A 247 25.99 -1.17 1.78
CA ALA A 247 25.09 -2.30 1.51
C ALA A 247 25.28 -3.41 2.55
N TYR A 248 26.55 -3.72 2.90
CA TYR A 248 26.86 -4.74 3.89
C TYR A 248 26.39 -4.33 5.30
N ALA A 249 26.54 -3.08 5.68
CA ALA A 249 26.04 -2.56 6.96
C ALA A 249 24.51 -2.65 7.05
N TYR A 250 23.78 -2.26 5.98
CA TYR A 250 22.32 -2.38 5.93
C TYR A 250 21.87 -3.83 5.96
N TYR A 251 22.53 -4.72 5.21
CA TYR A 251 22.22 -6.14 5.25
C TYR A 251 22.42 -6.73 6.65
N THR A 252 23.51 -6.34 7.33
CA THR A 252 23.79 -6.79 8.72
C THR A 252 22.75 -6.24 9.70
N LEU A 253 22.25 -5.00 9.50
CA LEU A 253 21.12 -4.46 10.27
C LEU A 253 19.84 -5.27 10.03
N SER A 254 19.56 -5.69 8.80
CA SER A 254 18.39 -6.53 8.54
C SER A 254 18.45 -7.85 9.32
N LEU A 255 19.64 -8.46 9.43
CA LEU A 255 19.83 -9.67 10.26
C LEU A 255 19.62 -9.39 11.75
N ALA A 256 19.99 -8.21 12.24
CA ALA A 256 19.75 -7.83 13.63
C ALA A 256 18.25 -7.69 13.93
N TYR A 257 17.50 -7.07 13.03
CA TYR A 257 16.05 -6.92 13.18
C TYR A 257 15.27 -8.23 12.95
N GLU A 258 15.75 -9.11 12.05
CA GLU A 258 15.26 -10.48 11.94
C GLU A 258 15.40 -11.23 13.28
N ALA A 259 16.58 -11.16 13.93
CA ALA A 259 16.81 -11.78 15.24
C ALA A 259 15.87 -11.21 16.33
N LYS A 260 15.48 -9.95 16.21
CA LYS A 260 14.50 -9.26 17.09
C LYS A 260 13.05 -9.53 16.70
N LYS A 261 12.79 -10.17 15.55
CA LYS A 261 11.47 -10.37 14.96
C LYS A 261 10.73 -9.05 14.66
N ASP A 262 11.48 -8.01 14.37
CA ASP A 262 10.96 -6.73 13.92
C ASP A 262 10.95 -6.72 12.38
N THR A 263 9.85 -7.20 11.83
CA THR A 263 9.71 -7.43 10.38
C THR A 263 9.72 -6.13 9.59
N ASP A 264 9.17 -5.04 10.12
CA ASP A 264 9.08 -3.75 9.43
C ASP A 264 10.49 -3.15 9.21
N MET A 265 11.31 -3.18 10.27
CA MET A 265 12.70 -2.73 10.19
C MET A 265 13.58 -3.69 9.37
N GLU A 266 13.32 -5.00 9.43
CA GLU A 266 13.98 -5.98 8.57
C GLU A 266 13.72 -5.66 7.09
N ILE A 267 12.46 -5.45 6.71
CA ILE A 267 12.06 -5.06 5.35
C ILE A 267 12.72 -3.75 4.94
N TYR A 268 12.71 -2.75 5.81
CA TYR A 268 13.33 -1.45 5.54
C TYR A 268 14.80 -1.60 5.16
N TYR A 269 15.59 -2.32 5.96
CA TYR A 269 17.03 -2.46 5.71
C TYR A 269 17.35 -3.41 4.55
N LEU A 270 16.56 -4.44 4.33
CA LEU A 270 16.67 -5.28 3.12
C LEU A 270 16.38 -4.46 1.85
N ALA A 271 15.39 -3.57 1.89
CA ALA A 271 15.07 -2.71 0.77
C ALA A 271 16.18 -1.69 0.49
N GLN A 272 16.80 -1.12 1.54
CA GLN A 272 17.97 -0.25 1.40
C GLN A 272 19.15 -0.99 0.74
N THR A 273 19.43 -2.21 1.18
CA THR A 273 20.47 -3.05 0.59
C THR A 273 20.17 -3.34 -0.89
N ALA A 274 18.96 -3.81 -1.19
CA ALA A 274 18.55 -4.14 -2.56
C ALA A 274 18.58 -2.92 -3.49
N LEU A 275 18.27 -1.73 -2.97
CA LEU A 275 18.36 -0.48 -3.74
C LEU A 275 19.80 -0.14 -4.12
N ILE A 276 20.75 -0.32 -3.20
CA ILE A 276 22.18 -0.11 -3.48
C ILE A 276 22.66 -1.15 -4.50
N ASP A 277 22.34 -2.42 -4.30
CA ASP A 277 22.73 -3.50 -5.21
C ASP A 277 22.22 -3.25 -6.64
N LEU A 278 20.96 -2.85 -6.79
CA LEU A 278 20.37 -2.50 -8.10
C LEU A 278 21.10 -1.33 -8.76
N ASN A 279 21.35 -0.25 -8.00
CA ASN A 279 22.04 0.93 -8.52
C ASN A 279 23.47 0.60 -8.95
N ALA A 280 24.13 -0.32 -8.24
CA ALA A 280 25.44 -0.83 -8.58
C ALA A 280 25.40 -1.93 -9.66
N SER A 281 24.22 -2.29 -10.17
CA SER A 281 24.03 -3.41 -11.10
C SER A 281 24.61 -4.74 -10.60
N VAL A 282 24.59 -4.96 -9.30
CA VAL A 282 24.84 -6.28 -8.71
C VAL A 282 23.67 -7.18 -9.09
N ARG A 283 23.94 -8.41 -9.55
CA ARG A 283 22.92 -9.38 -9.99
C ARG A 283 22.81 -10.59 -9.08
N GLU A 284 23.62 -10.65 -8.05
CA GLU A 284 23.59 -11.68 -7.02
C GLU A 284 22.87 -11.13 -5.78
N TYR A 285 21.56 -11.02 -5.80
CA TYR A 285 20.77 -10.41 -4.73
C TYR A 285 20.46 -11.41 -3.61
N ALA A 286 21.06 -11.27 -2.45
CA ALA A 286 20.59 -11.92 -1.23
C ALA A 286 19.40 -11.14 -0.62
N ALA A 287 19.53 -9.82 -0.55
CA ALA A 287 18.54 -8.95 0.09
C ALA A 287 17.19 -8.95 -0.65
N LEU A 288 17.19 -8.82 -1.99
CA LEU A 288 15.96 -8.76 -2.78
C LEU A 288 15.14 -10.05 -2.70
N GLN A 289 15.80 -11.21 -2.63
CA GLN A 289 15.14 -12.50 -2.49
C GLN A 289 14.46 -12.66 -1.13
N LYS A 290 15.18 -12.30 -0.07
CA LYS A 290 14.66 -12.34 1.30
C LYS A 290 13.50 -11.37 1.47
N LEU A 291 13.66 -10.15 0.92
CA LEU A 291 12.62 -9.14 0.88
C LEU A 291 11.35 -9.61 0.14
N ALA A 292 11.51 -10.27 -1.01
CA ALA A 292 10.36 -10.81 -1.76
C ALA A 292 9.52 -11.79 -0.92
N ARG A 293 10.19 -12.64 -0.12
CA ARG A 293 9.51 -13.58 0.78
C ARG A 293 8.74 -12.86 1.89
N LEU A 294 9.33 -11.85 2.51
CA LEU A 294 8.68 -11.07 3.58
C LEU A 294 7.49 -10.27 3.05
N VAL A 295 7.64 -9.60 1.93
CA VAL A 295 6.56 -8.84 1.27
C VAL A 295 5.41 -9.77 0.86
N TYR A 296 5.71 -11.00 0.41
CA TYR A 296 4.68 -12.01 0.18
C TYR A 296 3.92 -12.38 1.46
N GLN A 297 4.63 -12.57 2.57
CA GLN A 297 4.03 -12.88 3.87
C GLN A 297 3.16 -11.73 4.40
N GLN A 298 3.50 -10.48 4.09
CA GLN A 298 2.67 -9.30 4.38
C GLN A 298 1.42 -9.19 3.48
N GLY A 299 1.25 -10.07 2.48
CA GLY A 299 0.06 -10.13 1.63
C GLY A 299 0.14 -9.24 0.38
N ASP A 300 1.35 -8.86 -0.08
CA ASP A 300 1.56 -8.19 -1.37
C ASP A 300 2.24 -9.14 -2.39
N PRO A 301 1.49 -10.08 -3.00
CA PRO A 301 2.04 -11.02 -3.97
C PRO A 301 2.49 -10.36 -5.27
N GLU A 302 1.98 -9.18 -5.59
CA GLU A 302 2.36 -8.46 -6.82
C GLU A 302 3.78 -7.90 -6.72
N ARG A 303 4.08 -7.20 -5.63
CA ARG A 303 5.41 -6.68 -5.36
C ARG A 303 6.40 -7.82 -5.16
N ALA A 304 6.02 -8.86 -4.40
CA ALA A 304 6.84 -10.05 -4.22
C ALA A 304 7.20 -10.73 -5.54
N TYR A 305 6.23 -10.87 -6.47
CA TYR A 305 6.46 -11.42 -7.80
C TYR A 305 7.45 -10.58 -8.62
N ASN A 306 7.33 -9.26 -8.57
CA ASN A 306 8.25 -8.37 -9.26
C ASN A 306 9.67 -8.51 -8.72
N TYR A 307 9.85 -8.59 -7.40
CA TYR A 307 11.16 -8.75 -6.77
C TYR A 307 11.80 -10.10 -7.06
N VAL A 308 11.04 -11.18 -6.92
CA VAL A 308 11.55 -12.52 -7.20
C VAL A 308 11.85 -12.72 -8.68
N SER A 309 11.02 -12.19 -9.57
CA SER A 309 11.24 -12.25 -11.03
C SER A 309 12.49 -11.45 -11.44
N CYS A 310 12.72 -10.28 -10.84
CA CYS A 310 13.93 -9.50 -11.03
C CYS A 310 15.16 -10.29 -10.60
N SER A 311 15.15 -10.83 -9.38
CA SER A 311 16.26 -11.60 -8.82
C SER A 311 16.56 -12.86 -9.63
N MET A 312 15.53 -13.60 -10.09
CA MET A 312 15.69 -14.80 -10.89
C MET A 312 16.37 -14.52 -12.24
N LYS A 313 15.91 -13.48 -12.94
CA LYS A 313 16.51 -13.06 -14.23
C LYS A 313 17.98 -12.66 -14.06
N ASP A 314 18.30 -11.99 -12.95
CA ASP A 314 19.65 -11.55 -12.67
C ASP A 314 20.57 -12.67 -12.22
N ALA A 315 20.09 -13.59 -11.39
CA ALA A 315 20.85 -14.76 -10.99
C ALA A 315 21.25 -15.61 -12.19
N VAL A 316 20.33 -15.78 -13.16
CA VAL A 316 20.62 -16.45 -14.44
C VAL A 316 21.66 -15.66 -15.25
N ALA A 317 21.50 -14.35 -15.38
CA ALA A 317 22.40 -13.51 -16.16
C ALA A 317 23.80 -13.38 -15.54
N CYS A 318 23.93 -13.51 -14.22
CA CYS A 318 25.19 -13.53 -13.49
C CYS A 318 25.85 -14.92 -13.47
N ASN A 319 25.12 -15.99 -13.75
CA ASN A 319 25.48 -17.39 -13.49
C ASN A 319 25.67 -17.68 -11.99
N ALA A 320 24.86 -17.03 -11.14
CA ALA A 320 24.88 -17.19 -9.67
C ALA A 320 23.95 -18.36 -9.26
N ARG A 321 24.49 -19.59 -9.26
CA ARG A 321 23.72 -20.82 -9.05
C ARG A 321 22.99 -20.87 -7.72
N LEU A 322 23.65 -20.45 -6.61
CA LEU A 322 23.02 -20.44 -5.30
C LEU A 322 21.75 -19.58 -5.32
N ARG A 323 21.86 -18.36 -5.79
CA ARG A 323 20.74 -17.42 -5.86
C ARG A 323 19.62 -17.92 -6.76
N PHE A 324 19.97 -18.58 -7.85
CA PHE A 324 18.99 -19.22 -8.71
C PHE A 324 18.25 -20.36 -7.98
N LEU A 325 18.94 -21.23 -7.25
CA LEU A 325 18.34 -22.32 -6.49
C LEU A 325 17.42 -21.79 -5.38
N GLU A 326 17.89 -20.82 -4.58
CA GLU A 326 17.09 -20.18 -3.53
C GLU A 326 15.78 -19.58 -4.08
N VAL A 327 15.84 -18.92 -5.23
CA VAL A 327 14.64 -18.36 -5.88
C VAL A 327 13.70 -19.46 -6.36
N THR A 328 14.20 -20.55 -6.94
CA THR A 328 13.35 -21.62 -7.47
C THR A 328 12.54 -22.36 -6.42
N GLU A 329 12.93 -22.32 -5.16
CA GLU A 329 12.17 -22.92 -4.06
C GLU A 329 10.85 -22.20 -3.80
N PHE A 330 10.82 -20.88 -3.84
CA PHE A 330 9.64 -20.11 -3.49
C PHE A 330 9.00 -19.37 -4.66
N TYR A 331 9.67 -19.21 -5.79
CA TYR A 331 9.13 -18.59 -6.99
C TYR A 331 7.76 -19.17 -7.41
N PRO A 332 7.58 -20.51 -7.48
CA PRO A 332 6.30 -21.08 -7.91
C PRO A 332 5.14 -20.72 -6.98
N ILE A 333 5.42 -20.55 -5.68
CA ILE A 333 4.41 -20.20 -4.67
C ILE A 333 3.95 -18.74 -4.89
N ILE A 334 4.91 -17.85 -5.07
CA ILE A 334 4.64 -16.43 -5.31
C ILE A 334 3.98 -16.23 -6.68
N ASP A 335 4.48 -16.89 -7.72
CA ASP A 335 3.93 -16.83 -9.08
C ASP A 335 2.48 -17.29 -9.11
N LYS A 336 2.18 -18.41 -8.45
CA LYS A 336 0.80 -18.90 -8.31
C LYS A 336 -0.10 -17.88 -7.59
N ALA A 337 0.34 -17.36 -6.45
CA ALA A 337 -0.44 -16.38 -5.69
C ALA A 337 -0.67 -15.09 -6.47
N TYR A 338 0.34 -14.61 -7.20
CA TYR A 338 0.22 -13.48 -8.11
C TYR A 338 -0.76 -13.75 -9.25
N SER A 339 -0.63 -14.90 -9.89
CA SER A 339 -1.51 -15.33 -10.99
C SER A 339 -2.96 -15.46 -10.52
N ASP A 340 -3.19 -16.04 -9.33
CA ASP A 340 -4.52 -16.17 -8.74
C ASP A 340 -5.12 -14.79 -8.43
N LYS A 341 -4.33 -13.87 -7.84
CA LYS A 341 -4.74 -12.47 -7.62
C LYS A 341 -5.14 -11.79 -8.93
N LYS A 342 -4.29 -11.89 -9.96
CA LYS A 342 -4.57 -11.31 -11.29
C LYS A 342 -5.79 -11.94 -11.97
N ALA A 343 -6.01 -13.24 -11.78
CA ALA A 343 -7.21 -13.91 -12.27
C ALA A 343 -8.47 -13.41 -11.57
N GLN A 344 -8.41 -13.20 -10.24
CA GLN A 344 -9.52 -12.61 -9.46
C GLN A 344 -9.80 -11.18 -9.90
N GLU A 345 -8.79 -10.33 -10.04
CA GLU A 345 -8.93 -8.95 -10.52
C GLU A 345 -9.59 -8.90 -11.91
N LYS A 346 -9.12 -9.76 -12.84
CA LYS A 346 -9.72 -9.88 -14.18
C LYS A 346 -11.17 -10.38 -14.12
N ARG A 347 -11.47 -11.32 -13.20
CA ARG A 347 -12.83 -11.82 -13.01
C ARG A 347 -13.75 -10.74 -12.46
N LEU A 348 -13.30 -10.00 -11.44
CA LEU A 348 -14.04 -8.87 -10.88
C LEU A 348 -14.24 -7.76 -11.92
N GLY A 349 -13.19 -7.43 -12.68
CA GLY A 349 -13.28 -6.47 -13.77
C GLY A 349 -14.31 -6.88 -14.83
N ARG A 350 -14.35 -8.16 -15.23
CA ARG A 350 -15.35 -8.68 -16.17
C ARG A 350 -16.78 -8.61 -15.59
N ILE A 351 -16.96 -9.00 -14.32
CA ILE A 351 -18.25 -8.91 -13.65
C ILE A 351 -18.72 -7.46 -13.59
N LEU A 352 -17.83 -6.54 -13.22
CA LEU A 352 -18.11 -5.10 -13.16
C LEU A 352 -18.50 -4.56 -14.55
N THR A 353 -17.73 -4.91 -15.58
CA THR A 353 -18.01 -4.49 -16.97
C THR A 353 -19.36 -5.04 -17.45
N LEU A 354 -19.64 -6.32 -17.19
CA LEU A 354 -20.93 -6.96 -17.54
C LEU A 354 -22.10 -6.32 -16.78
N SER A 355 -21.89 -5.99 -15.50
CA SER A 355 -22.92 -5.31 -14.68
C SER A 355 -23.21 -3.90 -15.19
N ILE A 356 -22.17 -3.14 -15.56
CA ILE A 356 -22.31 -1.78 -16.12
C ILE A 356 -22.99 -1.84 -17.50
N THR A 357 -22.58 -2.78 -18.37
CA THR A 357 -23.19 -2.95 -19.69
C THR A 357 -24.63 -3.42 -19.58
N GLY A 358 -24.92 -4.35 -18.66
CA GLY A 358 -26.30 -4.80 -18.37
C GLY A 358 -27.19 -3.66 -17.87
N LEU A 359 -26.66 -2.84 -16.96
CA LEU A 359 -27.37 -1.66 -16.46
C LEU A 359 -27.60 -0.63 -17.58
N ALA A 360 -26.60 -0.39 -18.43
CA ALA A 360 -26.74 0.51 -19.57
C ALA A 360 -27.82 0.02 -20.56
N VAL A 361 -27.82 -1.26 -20.88
CA VAL A 361 -28.86 -1.88 -21.73
C VAL A 361 -30.23 -1.77 -21.07
N TYR A 362 -30.32 -2.06 -19.76
CA TYR A 362 -31.59 -1.90 -19.02
C TYR A 362 -32.10 -0.46 -19.06
N LEU A 363 -31.22 0.53 -18.85
CA LEU A 363 -31.59 1.95 -18.92
C LEU A 363 -32.01 2.38 -20.32
N ILE A 364 -31.36 1.85 -21.38
CA ILE A 364 -31.75 2.09 -22.78
C ILE A 364 -33.14 1.50 -23.06
N LEU A 365 -33.38 0.27 -22.63
CA LEU A 365 -34.68 -0.38 -22.79
C LEU A 365 -35.79 0.35 -22.00
N LEU A 366 -35.46 0.81 -20.79
CA LEU A 366 -36.36 1.60 -19.97
C LEU A 366 -36.65 2.97 -20.63
N ALA A 367 -35.64 3.63 -21.15
CA ALA A 367 -35.81 4.89 -21.91
C ALA A 367 -36.64 4.68 -23.19
N PHE A 368 -36.41 3.58 -23.90
CA PHE A 368 -37.20 3.22 -25.07
C PHE A 368 -38.66 2.91 -24.71
N TYR A 369 -38.89 2.16 -23.62
CA TYR A 369 -40.22 1.88 -23.09
C TYR A 369 -40.95 3.17 -22.69
N LEU A 370 -40.25 4.04 -21.96
CA LEU A 370 -40.79 5.35 -21.57
C LEU A 370 -41.07 6.24 -22.79
N TYR A 371 -40.15 6.24 -23.78
CA TYR A 371 -40.35 6.98 -25.03
C TYR A 371 -41.57 6.49 -25.81
N HIS A 372 -41.72 5.18 -25.94
CA HIS A 372 -42.94 4.58 -26.59
C HIS A 372 -44.20 4.87 -25.79
N GLY A 373 -44.14 4.79 -24.46
CA GLY A 373 -45.25 5.18 -23.58
C GLY A 373 -45.64 6.64 -23.75
N LEU A 374 -44.65 7.51 -23.77
CA LEU A 374 -44.85 8.96 -23.99
C LEU A 374 -45.39 9.27 -25.40
N ARG A 375 -44.91 8.54 -26.41
CA ARG A 375 -45.40 8.67 -27.80
C ARG A 375 -46.83 8.19 -27.93
N LYS A 376 -47.19 7.07 -27.27
CA LYS A 376 -48.56 6.56 -27.18
C LYS A 376 -49.47 7.54 -26.43
N LEU A 377 -48.95 8.14 -25.34
CA LEU A 377 -49.64 9.15 -24.57
C LEU A 377 -49.84 10.44 -25.39
N SER A 378 -48.86 10.85 -26.20
CA SER A 378 -48.92 11.99 -27.12
C SER A 378 -49.95 11.76 -28.23
N LEU A 379 -50.04 10.53 -28.79
CA LEU A 379 -51.05 10.17 -29.76
C LEU A 379 -52.45 10.13 -29.14
N MET A 380 -52.59 9.55 -27.93
CA MET A 380 -53.85 9.62 -27.17
C MET A 380 -54.25 11.07 -26.83
N ARG A 381 -53.26 11.93 -26.47
CA ARG A 381 -53.50 13.35 -26.24
C ARG A 381 -54.02 14.07 -27.49
N LYS A 382 -53.43 13.77 -28.69
CA LYS A 382 -53.93 14.31 -29.95
C LYS A 382 -55.38 13.90 -30.21
N ASN A 383 -55.71 12.63 -29.95
CA ASN A 383 -57.08 12.10 -30.11
C ASN A 383 -58.03 12.68 -29.05
N LEU A 384 -57.54 12.79 -27.78
CA LEU A 384 -58.32 13.37 -26.69
C LEU A 384 -58.49 14.89 -26.90
N SER A 385 -57.47 15.60 -27.43
CA SER A 385 -57.57 17.01 -27.77
C SER A 385 -58.55 17.28 -28.90
N LYS A 386 -58.72 16.32 -29.85
CA LYS A 386 -59.74 16.35 -30.87
C LYS A 386 -61.15 16.16 -30.27
N SER A 387 -61.28 15.21 -29.34
CA SER A 387 -62.50 14.96 -28.58
C SER A 387 -62.80 16.02 -27.53
N ASN A 388 -61.72 16.61 -26.90
CA ASN A 388 -61.87 17.71 -25.96
C ASN A 388 -62.14 19.08 -26.60
N LYS A 389 -61.87 19.28 -27.91
CA LYS A 389 -62.35 20.51 -28.61
C LYS A 389 -63.89 20.53 -28.66
N GLU A 390 -64.53 19.37 -28.63
CA GLU A 390 -66.00 19.28 -28.49
C GLU A 390 -66.47 19.40 -27.02
N LEU A 391 -65.58 19.12 -26.05
CA LEU A 391 -65.87 19.24 -24.61
C LEU A 391 -65.41 20.56 -23.98
N VAL A 392 -64.61 21.40 -24.71
CA VAL A 392 -64.06 22.68 -24.20
C VAL A 392 -65.15 23.71 -23.93
N ALA A 393 -66.32 23.61 -24.57
CA ALA A 393 -67.46 24.43 -24.19
C ALA A 393 -67.99 24.18 -22.77
N LEU A 394 -67.65 22.99 -22.17
CA LEU A 394 -68.11 22.59 -20.82
C LEU A 394 -67.05 22.70 -19.72
N ASN A 395 -65.77 22.94 -20.07
CA ASN A 395 -64.69 22.66 -19.12
C ASN A 395 -63.72 23.84 -18.86
N GLN A 396 -64.11 25.09 -19.01
CA GLN A 396 -63.30 26.25 -18.59
C GLN A 396 -62.98 26.23 -17.08
N GLN A 397 -63.67 25.52 -16.26
CA GLN A 397 -63.39 25.36 -14.84
C GLN A 397 -62.29 24.30 -14.52
N LEU A 398 -62.03 23.38 -15.45
CA LEU A 398 -61.00 22.33 -15.26
C LEU A 398 -59.57 22.77 -15.72
N GLN A 399 -59.46 23.86 -16.44
CA GLN A 399 -58.16 24.35 -16.97
C GLN A 399 -57.17 24.84 -15.92
N GLN A 400 -57.59 25.24 -14.72
CA GLN A 400 -56.68 25.67 -13.66
C GLN A 400 -55.92 24.53 -13.03
N THR A 401 -56.47 23.31 -13.01
CA THR A 401 -55.83 22.14 -12.43
C THR A 401 -54.84 21.45 -13.37
N GLY A 402 -54.96 21.61 -14.71
CA GLY A 402 -54.12 21.02 -15.74
C GLY A 402 -52.69 21.64 -15.81
N LYS A 403 -52.61 22.98 -15.68
CA LYS A 403 -51.32 23.70 -15.74
C LYS A 403 -50.34 23.32 -14.64
N ILE A 404 -50.81 22.96 -13.45
CA ILE A 404 -49.95 22.55 -12.32
C ILE A 404 -49.27 21.21 -12.62
N LYS A 405 -49.96 20.27 -13.32
CA LYS A 405 -49.37 18.96 -13.66
C LYS A 405 -48.26 19.04 -14.72
N GLU A 406 -48.33 19.93 -15.69
CA GLU A 406 -47.31 20.09 -16.75
C GLU A 406 -46.00 20.64 -16.20
N VAL A 407 -46.06 21.60 -15.29
CA VAL A 407 -44.89 22.14 -14.58
C VAL A 407 -44.19 21.05 -13.75
N TYR A 408 -44.97 20.11 -13.20
CA TYR A 408 -44.45 19.00 -12.43
C TYR A 408 -43.66 18.00 -13.25
N ILE A 409 -44.19 17.64 -14.44
CA ILE A 409 -43.55 16.66 -15.34
C ILE A 409 -42.26 17.23 -15.92
N ALA A 410 -42.22 18.50 -16.31
CA ALA A 410 -41.02 19.15 -16.79
C ALA A 410 -39.92 19.19 -15.73
N ARG A 411 -40.23 19.54 -14.48
CA ARG A 411 -39.27 19.52 -13.35
C ARG A 411 -38.80 18.10 -13.00
N TYR A 412 -39.67 17.09 -13.14
CA TYR A 412 -39.29 15.69 -12.88
C TYR A 412 -38.35 15.16 -13.95
N LEU A 413 -38.59 15.51 -15.23
CA LEU A 413 -37.72 15.13 -16.35
C LEU A 413 -36.33 15.79 -16.25
N ASP A 414 -36.26 17.08 -15.93
CA ASP A 414 -35.00 17.78 -15.66
C ASP A 414 -34.19 17.10 -14.52
N ARG A 415 -34.88 16.61 -13.49
CA ARG A 415 -34.25 15.85 -12.42
C ARG A 415 -33.68 14.52 -12.87
N CYS A 416 -34.40 13.77 -13.70
CA CYS A 416 -33.91 12.50 -14.23
C CYS A 416 -32.65 12.71 -15.09
N VAL A 417 -32.60 13.75 -15.90
CA VAL A 417 -31.42 14.12 -16.70
C VAL A 417 -30.24 14.49 -15.79
N SER A 418 -30.46 15.34 -14.78
CA SER A 418 -29.42 15.72 -13.82
C SER A 418 -28.83 14.51 -13.06
N TYR A 419 -29.63 13.50 -12.73
CA TYR A 419 -29.14 12.28 -12.12
C TYR A 419 -28.33 11.42 -13.10
N LEU A 420 -28.69 11.37 -14.36
CA LEU A 420 -27.92 10.67 -15.39
C LEU A 420 -26.54 11.32 -15.60
N ASP A 421 -26.49 12.64 -15.64
CA ASP A 421 -25.23 13.38 -15.74
C ASP A 421 -24.31 13.13 -14.53
N LYS A 422 -24.85 13.08 -13.33
CA LYS A 422 -24.09 12.77 -12.12
C LYS A 422 -23.55 11.35 -12.12
N LEU A 423 -24.34 10.38 -12.58
CA LEU A 423 -23.90 8.98 -12.75
C LEU A 423 -22.76 8.87 -13.79
N GLU A 424 -22.87 9.61 -14.90
CA GLU A 424 -21.85 9.65 -15.94
C GLU A 424 -20.55 10.29 -15.43
N GLN A 425 -20.62 11.38 -14.67
CA GLN A 425 -19.45 11.98 -14.02
C GLN A 425 -18.80 11.02 -13.02
N TYR A 426 -19.60 10.31 -12.23
CA TYR A 426 -19.10 9.28 -11.31
C TYR A 426 -18.42 8.13 -12.06
N ARG A 427 -19.04 7.62 -13.15
CA ARG A 427 -18.46 6.60 -14.04
C ARG A 427 -17.10 7.04 -14.61
N ARG A 428 -17.03 8.27 -15.15
CA ARG A 428 -15.78 8.84 -15.69
C ARG A 428 -14.69 9.01 -14.63
N SER A 429 -15.08 9.34 -13.40
CA SER A 429 -14.12 9.46 -12.30
C SER A 429 -13.50 8.10 -11.95
N LEU A 430 -14.30 7.04 -11.94
CA LEU A 430 -13.84 5.67 -11.72
C LEU A 430 -12.97 5.16 -12.88
N GLU A 431 -13.34 5.46 -14.14
CA GLU A 431 -12.59 5.10 -15.35
C GLU A 431 -11.20 5.76 -15.36
N LYS A 432 -11.09 7.04 -14.97
CA LYS A 432 -9.81 7.72 -14.81
C LYS A 432 -8.93 7.05 -13.76
N LEU A 433 -9.49 6.62 -12.64
CA LEU A 433 -8.75 5.90 -11.60
C LEU A 433 -8.28 4.52 -12.07
N ALA A 434 -9.10 3.84 -12.88
CA ALA A 434 -8.76 2.54 -13.47
C ALA A 434 -7.63 2.67 -14.51
N MET A 435 -7.73 3.63 -15.43
CA MET A 435 -6.70 3.89 -16.46
C MET A 435 -5.36 4.34 -15.87
N ALA A 436 -5.38 5.06 -14.75
CA ALA A 436 -4.17 5.49 -14.06
C ALA A 436 -3.53 4.38 -13.21
N SER A 437 -4.00 3.13 -13.29
CA SER A 437 -3.57 1.98 -12.47
C SER A 437 -3.61 2.24 -10.95
N ARG A 438 -4.43 3.20 -10.52
CA ARG A 438 -4.61 3.56 -9.10
C ARG A 438 -5.70 2.71 -8.44
N ILE A 439 -5.51 1.40 -8.47
CA ILE A 439 -6.50 0.41 -8.02
C ILE A 439 -6.93 0.61 -6.55
N LYS A 440 -6.01 1.00 -5.67
CA LYS A 440 -6.34 1.31 -4.26
C LYS A 440 -7.31 2.49 -4.12
N ASP A 441 -7.10 3.53 -4.92
CA ASP A 441 -7.94 4.72 -4.90
C ASP A 441 -9.30 4.44 -5.54
N LEU A 442 -9.34 3.60 -6.57
CA LEU A 442 -10.57 3.11 -7.19
C LEU A 442 -11.45 2.38 -6.16
N PHE A 443 -10.87 1.42 -5.42
CA PHE A 443 -11.61 0.72 -4.36
C PHE A 443 -12.03 1.64 -3.22
N LYS A 444 -11.22 2.64 -2.88
CA LYS A 444 -11.58 3.65 -1.87
C LYS A 444 -12.77 4.49 -2.34
N ALA A 445 -12.78 4.94 -3.58
CA ALA A 445 -13.88 5.71 -4.16
C ALA A 445 -15.19 4.91 -4.21
N ILE A 446 -15.12 3.64 -4.62
CA ILE A 446 -16.31 2.75 -4.69
C ILE A 446 -16.87 2.44 -3.28
N ARG A 447 -16.03 2.36 -2.26
CA ARG A 447 -16.45 2.07 -0.86
C ARG A 447 -16.86 3.30 -0.06
N SER A 448 -16.50 4.51 -0.53
CA SER A 448 -16.86 5.76 0.17
C SER A 448 -18.36 6.03 0.06
N ALA A 449 -18.97 6.33 1.19
CA ALA A 449 -20.37 6.77 1.26
C ALA A 449 -20.54 8.28 1.05
N ASP A 450 -19.46 9.03 0.80
CA ASP A 450 -19.48 10.49 0.81
C ASP A 450 -20.33 11.06 -0.33
N PHE A 451 -20.20 10.49 -1.53
CA PHE A 451 -21.03 10.84 -2.68
C PHE A 451 -22.54 10.69 -2.37
N LEU A 452 -22.93 9.57 -1.78
CA LEU A 452 -24.33 9.31 -1.41
C LEU A 452 -24.84 10.27 -0.33
N ARG A 453 -23.98 10.67 0.61
CA ARG A 453 -24.32 11.59 1.70
C ARG A 453 -24.55 13.00 1.18
N GLU A 454 -23.70 13.46 0.27
CA GLU A 454 -23.80 14.77 -0.35
C GLU A 454 -25.02 14.86 -1.27
N GLU A 455 -25.25 13.83 -2.11
CA GLU A 455 -26.42 13.78 -2.97
C GLU A 455 -27.74 13.73 -2.19
N ARG A 456 -27.76 13.05 -1.05
CA ARG A 456 -28.93 13.02 -0.17
C ARG A 456 -29.24 14.40 0.45
N LYS A 457 -28.21 15.13 0.84
CA LYS A 457 -28.35 16.52 1.36
C LYS A 457 -28.91 17.45 0.28
N ASN A 458 -28.38 17.36 -0.93
CA ASN A 458 -28.84 18.14 -2.07
C ASN A 458 -30.31 17.80 -2.40
N PHE A 459 -30.66 16.52 -2.38
CA PHE A 459 -32.04 16.04 -2.60
C PHE A 459 -33.05 16.65 -1.59
N TYR A 460 -32.71 16.69 -0.30
CA TYR A 460 -33.60 17.30 0.69
C TYR A 460 -33.78 18.79 0.49
N ASN A 461 -32.70 19.51 0.20
CA ASN A 461 -32.79 20.95 -0.04
C ASN A 461 -33.69 21.28 -1.26
N GLU A 462 -33.58 20.49 -2.31
CA GLU A 462 -34.41 20.66 -3.51
C GLU A 462 -35.86 20.22 -3.28
N PHE A 463 -36.08 19.16 -2.53
CA PHE A 463 -37.43 18.74 -2.13
C PHE A 463 -38.12 19.84 -1.33
N ASP A 464 -37.45 20.36 -0.30
CA ASP A 464 -37.97 21.41 0.57
C ASP A 464 -38.35 22.67 -0.21
N LYS A 465 -37.47 23.12 -1.11
CA LYS A 465 -37.74 24.28 -1.98
C LYS A 465 -38.96 24.03 -2.87
N SER A 466 -38.97 22.90 -3.59
CA SER A 466 -40.06 22.56 -4.50
C SER A 466 -41.39 22.38 -3.79
N PHE A 467 -41.36 21.83 -2.58
CA PHE A 467 -42.57 21.65 -1.78
C PHE A 467 -43.15 23.00 -1.32
N LEU A 468 -42.31 23.90 -0.80
CA LEU A 468 -42.79 25.24 -0.38
C LEU A 468 -43.13 26.17 -1.52
N GLU A 469 -42.56 25.99 -2.72
CA GLU A 469 -43.06 26.67 -3.91
C GLU A 469 -44.51 26.27 -4.25
N LEU A 470 -44.89 25.03 -3.95
CA LEU A 470 -46.26 24.54 -4.19
C LEU A 470 -47.22 24.90 -3.07
N PHE A 471 -46.72 24.85 -1.86
CA PHE A 471 -47.47 25.09 -0.64
C PHE A 471 -46.76 26.20 0.17
N PRO A 472 -46.78 27.45 -0.31
CA PRO A 472 -46.02 28.55 0.32
C PRO A 472 -46.41 28.75 1.78
N ASN A 473 -47.65 28.52 2.13
CA ASN A 473 -48.18 28.71 3.48
C ASN A 473 -48.12 27.44 4.35
N PHE A 474 -47.56 26.31 3.86
CA PHE A 474 -47.64 25.04 4.54
C PHE A 474 -47.16 25.09 6.00
N ILE A 475 -46.02 25.72 6.29
CA ILE A 475 -45.48 25.80 7.67
C ILE A 475 -46.45 26.54 8.60
N HIS A 476 -47.03 27.65 8.09
CA HIS A 476 -48.00 28.44 8.83
C HIS A 476 -49.26 27.61 9.08
N ASP A 477 -49.82 27.02 8.03
CA ASP A 477 -51.11 26.29 8.07
C ASP A 477 -50.94 24.99 8.90
N PHE A 478 -49.81 24.33 8.78
CA PHE A 478 -49.44 23.16 9.61
C PHE A 478 -49.35 23.53 11.10
N ASN A 479 -48.70 24.65 11.42
CA ASN A 479 -48.61 25.11 12.79
C ASN A 479 -49.95 25.54 13.40
N ASN A 480 -50.93 25.92 12.57
CA ASN A 480 -52.29 26.23 13.01
C ASN A 480 -53.06 24.96 13.46
N LEU A 481 -52.65 23.78 13.00
CA LEU A 481 -53.18 22.49 13.45
C LEU A 481 -52.57 21.99 14.78
N LEU A 482 -51.53 22.67 15.29
CA LEU A 482 -50.83 22.28 16.48
C LEU A 482 -51.12 23.23 17.68
N ASN A 483 -51.01 22.72 18.88
CA ASN A 483 -51.03 23.52 20.10
C ASN A 483 -49.83 24.48 20.16
N GLU A 484 -49.92 25.55 20.98
CA GLU A 484 -48.87 26.57 21.07
C GLU A 484 -47.50 25.95 21.44
N ASP A 485 -47.45 24.99 22.34
CA ASP A 485 -46.22 24.26 22.70
C ASP A 485 -45.75 23.24 21.66
N GLY A 486 -46.51 23.09 20.61
CA GLY A 486 -46.29 22.11 19.54
C GLY A 486 -45.76 22.73 18.27
N LYS A 487 -45.80 24.04 18.11
CA LYS A 487 -45.39 24.73 16.87
C LYS A 487 -43.94 24.44 16.52
N ILE A 488 -43.70 24.27 15.24
CA ILE A 488 -42.41 23.86 14.69
C ILE A 488 -41.89 24.95 13.77
N GLU A 489 -40.69 25.44 14.09
CA GLU A 489 -39.96 26.35 13.22
C GLU A 489 -38.64 25.69 12.76
N PRO A 490 -38.30 25.76 11.48
CA PRO A 490 -37.01 25.31 10.98
C PRO A 490 -35.87 26.11 11.61
N LYS A 491 -34.72 25.47 11.84
CA LYS A 491 -33.53 26.16 12.35
C LYS A 491 -32.97 27.11 11.29
N PRO A 492 -32.22 28.16 11.69
CA PRO A 492 -31.52 29.04 10.75
C PRO A 492 -30.68 28.23 9.76
N GLY A 493 -30.97 28.34 8.46
CA GLY A 493 -30.31 27.61 7.38
C GLY A 493 -30.99 26.31 6.93
N GLU A 494 -32.05 25.84 7.60
CA GLU A 494 -32.90 24.74 7.14
C GLU A 494 -34.21 25.30 6.53
N ILE A 495 -34.62 24.73 5.40
CA ILE A 495 -35.90 25.09 4.75
C ILE A 495 -37.05 24.37 5.43
N LEU A 496 -36.92 23.06 5.57
CA LEU A 496 -37.79 22.21 6.38
C LEU A 496 -36.93 21.35 7.29
N ASN A 497 -37.37 21.13 8.53
CA ASN A 497 -36.77 20.13 9.40
C ASN A 497 -37.33 18.72 9.11
N THR A 498 -36.81 17.69 9.76
CA THR A 498 -37.25 16.30 9.56
C THR A 498 -38.75 16.12 9.82
N GLU A 499 -39.28 16.74 10.86
CA GLU A 499 -40.68 16.65 11.24
C GLU A 499 -41.57 17.23 10.14
N LEU A 500 -41.26 18.42 9.67
CA LEU A 500 -42.00 19.08 8.59
C LEU A 500 -41.87 18.32 7.27
N ARG A 501 -40.73 17.72 6.94
CA ARG A 501 -40.57 16.87 5.75
C ARG A 501 -41.46 15.63 5.78
N ILE A 502 -41.60 15.00 6.94
CA ILE A 502 -42.52 13.86 7.11
C ILE A 502 -43.93 14.28 6.77
N PHE A 503 -44.40 15.40 7.32
CA PHE A 503 -45.78 15.87 7.08
C PHE A 503 -45.96 16.53 5.71
N ALA A 504 -44.89 17.06 5.11
CA ALA A 504 -44.89 17.49 3.71
C ALA A 504 -45.11 16.29 2.76
N LEU A 505 -44.51 15.15 3.06
CA LEU A 505 -44.75 13.90 2.31
C LEU A 505 -46.18 13.40 2.49
N ILE A 506 -46.73 13.48 3.69
CA ILE A 506 -48.16 13.14 3.97
C ILE A 506 -49.06 14.09 3.20
N ARG A 507 -48.76 15.39 3.16
CA ARG A 507 -49.50 16.38 2.36
C ARG A 507 -49.51 16.03 0.87
N LEU A 508 -48.42 15.47 0.36
CA LEU A 508 -48.30 14.99 -1.01
C LEU A 508 -48.97 13.60 -1.25
N GLY A 509 -49.65 13.04 -0.25
CA GLY A 509 -50.33 11.76 -0.33
C GLY A 509 -49.45 10.51 -0.10
N VAL A 510 -48.21 10.70 0.35
CA VAL A 510 -47.31 9.62 0.76
C VAL A 510 -47.54 9.34 2.25
N THR A 511 -48.52 8.49 2.57
CA THR A 511 -48.92 8.21 3.95
C THR A 511 -48.26 6.96 4.54
N ASP A 512 -47.73 6.08 3.68
CA ASP A 512 -47.03 4.86 4.11
C ASP A 512 -45.70 5.17 4.81
N ALA A 513 -45.57 4.73 6.07
CA ALA A 513 -44.40 5.01 6.90
C ALA A 513 -43.12 4.38 6.38
N ASN A 514 -43.16 3.21 5.71
CA ASN A 514 -42.00 2.59 5.09
C ASN A 514 -41.51 3.43 3.92
N ARG A 515 -42.43 3.93 3.08
CA ARG A 515 -42.08 4.80 1.95
C ARG A 515 -41.47 6.12 2.44
N ILE A 516 -42.00 6.71 3.51
CA ILE A 516 -41.45 7.94 4.14
C ILE A 516 -40.06 7.66 4.70
N ALA A 517 -39.89 6.54 5.41
CA ALA A 517 -38.60 6.13 5.98
C ALA A 517 -37.54 5.93 4.88
N HIS A 518 -37.90 5.27 3.80
CA HIS A 518 -37.03 5.06 2.64
C HIS A 518 -36.67 6.39 1.96
N PHE A 519 -37.64 7.27 1.76
CA PHE A 519 -37.48 8.59 1.14
C PHE A 519 -36.51 9.46 1.96
N LEU A 520 -36.68 9.49 3.28
CA LEU A 520 -35.86 10.29 4.19
C LEU A 520 -34.62 9.55 4.69
N GLY A 521 -34.42 8.28 4.32
CA GLY A 521 -33.27 7.48 4.76
C GLY A 521 -33.20 7.27 6.27
N TYR A 522 -34.35 7.24 6.93
CA TYR A 522 -34.47 6.95 8.35
C TYR A 522 -35.00 5.54 8.60
N SER A 523 -34.85 5.08 9.84
CA SER A 523 -35.50 3.84 10.27
C SER A 523 -37.02 4.04 10.35
N LEU A 524 -37.76 2.96 10.12
CA LEU A 524 -39.22 2.96 10.27
C LEU A 524 -39.64 3.44 11.66
N ALA A 525 -38.95 2.98 12.69
CA ALA A 525 -39.19 3.38 14.07
C ALA A 525 -39.01 4.90 14.28
N THR A 526 -38.03 5.50 13.61
CA THR A 526 -37.79 6.95 13.65
C THR A 526 -38.98 7.72 13.09
N VAL A 527 -39.52 7.29 11.96
CA VAL A 527 -40.68 7.94 11.34
C VAL A 527 -41.92 7.81 12.22
N TYR A 528 -42.17 6.64 12.78
CA TYR A 528 -43.29 6.44 13.71
C TYR A 528 -43.16 7.34 14.94
N ASN A 529 -41.96 7.46 15.50
CA ASN A 529 -41.74 8.31 16.66
C ASN A 529 -42.04 9.79 16.35
N TYR A 530 -41.58 10.30 15.21
CA TYR A 530 -41.89 11.67 14.81
C TYR A 530 -43.38 11.87 14.55
N ARG A 531 -44.04 10.97 13.83
CA ARG A 531 -45.48 11.05 13.56
C ARG A 531 -46.30 11.05 14.86
N SER A 532 -46.00 10.11 15.77
CA SER A 532 -46.68 10.02 17.06
C SER A 532 -46.43 11.24 17.93
N LYS A 533 -45.18 11.73 17.96
CA LYS A 533 -44.80 12.94 18.70
C LYS A 533 -45.61 14.16 18.27
N ILE A 534 -45.74 14.36 16.96
CA ILE A 534 -46.42 15.53 16.42
C ILE A 534 -47.93 15.37 16.53
N ARG A 535 -48.49 14.17 16.23
CA ARG A 535 -49.91 13.88 16.41
C ARG A 535 -50.40 14.10 17.83
N ASN A 536 -49.55 13.83 18.82
CA ASN A 536 -49.88 14.12 20.23
C ASN A 536 -49.93 15.62 20.56
N LYS A 537 -49.40 16.46 19.69
CA LYS A 537 -49.43 17.93 19.83
C LYS A 537 -50.52 18.58 18.96
N ALA A 538 -51.35 17.79 18.29
CA ALA A 538 -52.48 18.28 17.49
C ALA A 538 -53.51 19.00 18.39
N LYS A 539 -54.04 20.11 17.83
CA LYS A 539 -55.07 20.92 18.49
C LYS A 539 -56.45 20.30 18.35
N GLY A 540 -56.68 19.52 17.29
CA GLY A 540 -57.94 18.84 17.00
C GLY A 540 -57.90 17.33 17.31
N ASP A 541 -58.73 16.55 16.57
CA ASP A 541 -58.77 15.11 16.71
C ASP A 541 -57.46 14.46 16.23
N LYS A 542 -56.78 13.76 17.11
CA LYS A 542 -55.50 13.12 16.86
C LYS A 542 -55.58 12.04 15.78
N ASP A 543 -56.68 11.36 15.64
CA ASP A 543 -56.83 10.27 14.67
C ASP A 543 -57.08 10.79 13.25
N ASN A 544 -57.64 11.99 13.12
CA ASN A 544 -57.86 12.69 11.86
C ASN A 544 -56.74 13.66 11.46
N PHE A 545 -55.75 13.88 12.31
CA PHE A 545 -54.73 14.89 12.11
C PHE A 545 -53.99 14.78 10.76
N GLU A 546 -53.62 13.59 10.34
CA GLU A 546 -52.94 13.37 9.05
C GLU A 546 -53.87 13.63 7.86
N GLN A 547 -55.20 13.40 7.99
CA GLN A 547 -56.16 13.76 6.97
C GLN A 547 -56.32 15.29 6.86
N GLU A 548 -56.28 15.99 7.99
CA GLU A 548 -56.29 17.46 7.99
C GLU A 548 -55.01 18.01 7.32
N VAL A 549 -53.85 17.42 7.62
CA VAL A 549 -52.58 17.79 6.95
C VAL A 549 -52.68 17.53 5.43
N MET A 550 -53.34 16.47 4.96
CA MET A 550 -53.52 16.21 3.54
C MET A 550 -54.40 17.24 2.84
N ARG A 551 -55.23 17.96 3.57
CA ARG A 551 -56.14 18.99 3.04
C ARG A 551 -55.54 20.40 3.03
N LEU A 552 -54.44 20.64 3.78
CA LEU A 552 -53.72 21.90 3.70
C LEU A 552 -53.28 22.22 2.29
#